data_fe3f009f5be0bee0c71fa9c5c21c6ba3
#
_entry.id   fe3f009f5be0bee0c71fa9c5c21c6ba3
#
_cell.length_a   1.000
_cell.length_b   1.000
_cell.length_c   1.000
_cell.angle_alpha   90.00
_cell.angle_beta   90.00
_cell.angle_gamma   90.00
#
_symmetry.space_group_name_H-M   'P 1'
#
loop_
_entity.id
_entity.type
_entity.pdbx_description
1 polymer ?
#
loop_
_entity_poly.entity_id
_entity_poly.type
_entity_poly.pdbx_seq_one_letter_code
_entity_poly.pdbx_strand_id
1 'polypeptide(L)'
;MKEKPNEWVSISDLKAGVMAVVMLMLVVSVLQNKAAEAAMAVEKQQMEAARQEERSKGDAAQRASLSKLLAAMQSDLQRTGQTDLVDIDIQNRRLTLPDNAFARGSACITPAAEGALTLLSARVATFIQDYGQGQVLVEGHTDNLPVSRPVTDYERFCTVYDDNYTLSAARAREARKLLIQALEPQQALRVVVAGYGDSRPKPGVDPASALNRRVEVQLVVATQLPTAN
;
A
#
# COMPACT_ATOMS: atom_id res chain seq x y z
N MET A 1 96.39 5.21 22.21
CA MET A 1 95.54 5.50 21.01
C MET A 1 94.06 5.54 21.47
N LYS A 2 93.41 6.70 21.48
CA LYS A 2 92.00 6.83 21.73
C LYS A 2 91.32 6.57 20.42
N GLU A 3 90.53 5.50 20.33
CA GLU A 3 89.63 5.30 19.19
C GLU A 3 88.59 6.43 19.10
N LYS A 4 88.47 7.05 17.96
CA LYS A 4 87.40 8.05 17.68
C LYS A 4 86.06 7.30 17.60
N PRO A 5 85.04 7.78 18.32
CA PRO A 5 83.69 7.20 18.20
C PRO A 5 83.22 7.28 16.74
N ASN A 6 82.71 6.18 16.26
CA ASN A 6 82.26 5.98 14.88
C ASN A 6 80.98 6.78 14.65
N GLU A 7 81.11 8.02 14.14
CA GLU A 7 79.98 8.92 13.93
C GLU A 7 78.83 8.32 13.06
N TRP A 8 79.18 7.39 12.18
CA TRP A 8 78.26 6.70 11.34
C TRP A 8 77.32 5.75 12.10
N VAL A 9 77.72 5.14 13.17
CA VAL A 9 76.97 4.23 14.04
C VAL A 9 75.93 5.07 14.82
N SER A 10 76.35 6.24 15.32
CA SER A 10 75.42 7.16 16.04
C SER A 10 74.29 7.71 15.16
N ILE A 11 74.56 8.04 13.88
CA ILE A 11 73.60 8.50 12.94
C ILE A 11 72.59 7.40 12.51
N SER A 12 73.04 6.17 12.39
CA SER A 12 72.26 5.00 12.07
C SER A 12 71.28 4.67 13.20
N ASP A 13 71.69 4.73 14.46
CA ASP A 13 70.87 4.49 15.63
C ASP A 13 69.76 5.59 15.78
N LEU A 14 70.14 6.85 15.53
CA LEU A 14 69.19 7.94 15.55
C LEU A 14 68.09 7.77 14.46
N LYS A 15 68.48 7.36 13.25
CA LYS A 15 67.52 7.08 12.16
C LYS A 15 66.61 5.88 12.49
N ALA A 16 67.14 4.83 13.07
CA ALA A 16 66.35 3.67 13.49
C ALA A 16 65.35 4.04 14.60
N GLY A 17 65.75 4.86 15.58
CA GLY A 17 64.88 5.35 16.64
C GLY A 17 63.74 6.23 16.13
N VAL A 18 64.03 7.16 15.23
CA VAL A 18 62.99 8.00 14.61
C VAL A 18 62.01 7.15 13.79
N MET A 19 62.52 6.18 13.04
CA MET A 19 61.66 5.30 12.24
C MET A 19 60.76 4.43 13.11
N ALA A 20 61.26 3.93 14.25
CA ALA A 20 60.45 3.17 15.20
C ALA A 20 59.31 4.02 15.82
N VAL A 21 59.60 5.27 16.19
CA VAL A 21 58.57 6.20 16.73
C VAL A 21 57.52 6.52 15.68
N VAL A 22 57.90 6.80 14.44
CA VAL A 22 56.93 7.08 13.35
C VAL A 22 56.06 5.85 13.05
N MET A 23 56.64 4.65 13.01
CA MET A 23 55.88 3.41 12.85
C MET A 23 54.89 3.18 14.00
N LEU A 24 55.27 3.48 15.22
CA LEU A 24 54.42 3.34 16.41
C LEU A 24 53.27 4.35 16.37
N MET A 25 53.52 5.58 15.96
CA MET A 25 52.48 6.59 15.75
C MET A 25 51.48 6.20 14.64
N LEU A 26 51.96 5.64 13.54
CA LEU A 26 51.12 5.15 12.46
C LEU A 26 50.21 4.00 12.94
N VAL A 27 50.78 3.02 13.67
CA VAL A 27 50.00 1.90 14.22
C VAL A 27 48.92 2.42 15.20
N VAL A 28 49.28 3.33 16.10
CA VAL A 28 48.30 3.94 17.03
C VAL A 28 47.21 4.69 16.27
N SER A 29 47.57 5.47 15.25
CA SER A 29 46.60 6.19 14.42
C SER A 29 45.63 5.26 13.69
N VAL A 30 46.14 4.16 13.11
CA VAL A 30 45.30 3.14 12.45
C VAL A 30 44.37 2.45 13.45
N LEU A 31 44.86 2.11 14.64
CA LEU A 31 44.02 1.50 15.69
C LEU A 31 42.91 2.46 16.17
N GLN A 32 43.25 3.75 16.37
CA GLN A 32 42.27 4.77 16.76
C GLN A 32 41.21 4.95 15.67
N ASN A 33 41.59 5.03 14.40
CA ASN A 33 40.63 5.14 13.30
C ASN A 33 39.72 3.90 13.24
N LYS A 34 40.26 2.70 13.37
CA LYS A 34 39.44 1.47 13.39
C LYS A 34 38.48 1.42 14.59
N ALA A 35 38.92 1.86 15.75
CA ALA A 35 38.04 1.94 16.93
C ALA A 35 36.94 2.97 16.75
N ALA A 36 37.23 4.14 16.14
CA ALA A 36 36.24 5.17 15.82
C ALA A 36 35.23 4.67 14.76
N GLU A 37 35.70 3.98 13.69
CA GLU A 37 34.83 3.37 12.69
C GLU A 37 33.87 2.33 13.30
N ALA A 38 34.39 1.47 14.19
CA ALA A 38 33.60 0.47 14.88
C ALA A 38 32.53 1.11 15.80
N ALA A 39 32.91 2.17 16.54
CA ALA A 39 31.96 2.91 17.38
C ALA A 39 30.84 3.57 16.55
N MET A 40 31.18 4.23 15.45
CA MET A 40 30.20 4.82 14.54
C MET A 40 29.27 3.76 13.90
N ALA A 41 29.81 2.58 13.55
CA ALA A 41 29.01 1.49 13.01
C ALA A 41 27.96 0.97 14.02
N VAL A 42 28.35 0.83 15.30
CA VAL A 42 27.45 0.43 16.38
C VAL A 42 26.37 1.48 16.62
N GLU A 43 26.73 2.76 16.67
CA GLU A 43 25.78 3.86 16.84
C GLU A 43 24.78 3.92 15.68
N LYS A 44 25.25 3.77 14.45
CA LYS A 44 24.40 3.71 13.25
C LYS A 44 23.42 2.55 13.32
N GLN A 45 23.86 1.34 13.71
CA GLN A 45 22.99 0.20 13.89
C GLN A 45 21.91 0.43 14.96
N GLN A 46 22.28 1.05 16.09
CA GLN A 46 21.32 1.39 17.15
C GLN A 46 20.28 2.40 16.67
N MET A 47 20.69 3.43 15.93
CA MET A 47 19.76 4.40 15.36
C MET A 47 18.83 3.77 14.32
N GLU A 48 19.35 2.90 13.46
CA GLU A 48 18.52 2.17 12.48
C GLU A 48 17.51 1.25 13.17
N ALA A 49 17.93 0.52 14.21
CA ALA A 49 17.04 -0.34 15.00
C ALA A 49 15.95 0.48 15.71
N ALA A 50 16.29 1.60 16.33
CA ALA A 50 15.31 2.49 16.97
C ALA A 50 14.31 3.05 15.96
N ARG A 51 14.75 3.51 14.79
CA ARG A 51 13.87 3.97 13.70
C ARG A 51 12.96 2.87 13.19
N GLN A 52 13.46 1.64 13.09
CA GLN A 52 12.67 0.50 12.65
C GLN A 52 11.60 0.13 13.69
N GLU A 53 11.92 0.20 14.97
CA GLU A 53 10.97 -0.01 16.05
C GLU A 53 9.86 1.07 16.06
N GLU A 54 10.20 2.35 15.93
CA GLU A 54 9.23 3.43 15.81
C GLU A 54 8.30 3.27 14.60
N ARG A 55 8.86 2.91 13.43
CA ARG A 55 8.05 2.62 12.23
C ARG A 55 7.10 1.45 12.48
N SER A 56 7.57 0.36 13.08
CA SER A 56 6.74 -0.81 13.34
C SER A 56 5.58 -0.51 14.29
N LYS A 57 5.82 0.34 15.32
CA LYS A 57 4.77 0.82 16.24
C LYS A 57 3.76 1.72 15.52
N GLY A 58 4.23 2.62 14.66
CA GLY A 58 3.38 3.46 13.82
C GLY A 58 2.49 2.63 12.88
N ASP A 59 3.07 1.65 12.19
CA ASP A 59 2.35 0.75 11.28
C ASP A 59 1.32 -0.11 12.04
N ALA A 60 1.64 -0.58 13.24
CA ALA A 60 0.71 -1.36 14.06
C ALA A 60 -0.48 -0.51 14.52
N ALA A 61 -0.25 0.73 14.97
CA ALA A 61 -1.29 1.66 15.36
C ALA A 61 -2.21 2.01 14.17
N GLN A 62 -1.61 2.24 12.99
CA GLN A 62 -2.34 2.53 11.75
C GLN A 62 -3.22 1.35 11.32
N ARG A 63 -2.69 0.11 11.36
CA ARG A 63 -3.49 -1.10 11.08
C ARG A 63 -4.64 -1.27 12.06
N ALA A 64 -4.42 -1.05 13.35
CA ALA A 64 -5.46 -1.13 14.37
C ALA A 64 -6.58 -0.09 14.14
N SER A 65 -6.23 1.14 13.78
CA SER A 65 -7.19 2.20 13.46
C SER A 65 -8.02 1.85 12.22
N LEU A 66 -7.38 1.35 11.17
CA LEU A 66 -8.07 0.94 9.94
C LEU A 66 -8.99 -0.27 10.18
N SER A 67 -8.58 -1.23 11.00
CA SER A 67 -9.44 -2.36 11.38
C SER A 67 -10.68 -1.91 12.14
N LYS A 68 -10.55 -0.90 13.03
CA LYS A 68 -11.71 -0.29 13.71
C LYS A 68 -12.67 0.39 12.74
N LEU A 69 -12.15 1.11 11.74
CA LEU A 69 -12.96 1.74 10.72
C LEU A 69 -13.77 0.70 9.91
N LEU A 70 -13.10 -0.38 9.47
CA LEU A 70 -13.75 -1.47 8.74
C LEU A 70 -14.80 -2.21 9.60
N ALA A 71 -14.50 -2.45 10.87
CA ALA A 71 -15.47 -3.04 11.80
C ALA A 71 -16.69 -2.12 12.01
N ALA A 72 -16.49 -0.81 12.03
CA ALA A 72 -17.60 0.15 12.07
C ALA A 72 -18.45 0.12 10.80
N MET A 73 -17.81 0.04 9.61
CA MET A 73 -18.52 -0.16 8.34
C MET A 73 -19.39 -1.44 8.38
N GLN A 74 -18.83 -2.54 8.85
CA GLN A 74 -19.53 -3.82 8.97
C GLN A 74 -20.73 -3.72 9.92
N SER A 75 -20.55 -3.07 11.09
CA SER A 75 -21.62 -2.83 12.05
C SER A 75 -22.74 -1.96 11.47
N ASP A 76 -22.39 -0.94 10.66
CA ASP A 76 -23.39 -0.07 10.00
C ASP A 76 -24.24 -0.88 9.02
N LEU A 77 -23.62 -1.75 8.20
CA LEU A 77 -24.35 -2.62 7.27
C LEU A 77 -25.22 -3.66 7.99
N GLN A 78 -24.74 -4.22 9.12
CA GLN A 78 -25.52 -5.16 9.94
C GLN A 78 -26.79 -4.49 10.50
N ARG A 79 -26.66 -3.27 11.01
CA ARG A 79 -27.81 -2.51 11.56
C ARG A 79 -28.88 -2.20 10.54
N THR A 80 -28.49 -2.04 9.27
CA THR A 80 -29.41 -1.73 8.17
C THR A 80 -29.86 -2.96 7.39
N GLY A 81 -29.39 -4.16 7.75
CA GLY A 81 -29.74 -5.42 7.06
C GLY A 81 -29.16 -5.53 5.64
N GLN A 82 -28.05 -4.85 5.35
CA GLN A 82 -27.46 -4.77 4.01
C GLN A 82 -26.18 -5.64 3.85
N THR A 83 -25.99 -6.62 4.71
CA THR A 83 -24.82 -7.51 4.72
C THR A 83 -24.68 -8.36 3.46
N ASP A 84 -25.79 -8.69 2.78
CA ASP A 84 -25.77 -9.51 1.56
C ASP A 84 -25.33 -8.72 0.30
N LEU A 85 -25.22 -7.39 0.42
CA LEU A 85 -24.89 -6.49 -0.68
C LEU A 85 -23.43 -6.01 -0.66
N VAL A 86 -22.78 -6.08 0.51
CA VAL A 86 -21.38 -5.71 0.68
C VAL A 86 -20.75 -6.65 1.71
N ASP A 87 -19.78 -7.43 1.27
CA ASP A 87 -18.93 -8.23 2.14
C ASP A 87 -17.68 -7.44 2.55
N ILE A 88 -17.29 -7.46 3.83
CA ILE A 88 -16.14 -6.72 4.36
C ILE A 88 -15.09 -7.67 4.90
N ASP A 89 -13.96 -7.74 4.21
CA ASP A 89 -12.74 -8.41 4.65
C ASP A 89 -11.83 -7.41 5.39
N ILE A 90 -11.89 -7.45 6.72
CA ILE A 90 -11.11 -6.55 7.58
C ILE A 90 -9.61 -6.82 7.45
N GLN A 91 -9.20 -8.09 7.27
CA GLN A 91 -7.79 -8.46 7.20
C GLN A 91 -7.14 -7.94 5.92
N ASN A 92 -7.82 -8.08 4.78
CA ASN A 92 -7.36 -7.63 3.48
C ASN A 92 -7.77 -6.18 3.18
N ARG A 93 -8.49 -5.52 4.10
CA ARG A 93 -8.96 -4.12 3.96
C ARG A 93 -9.76 -3.90 2.70
N ARG A 94 -10.65 -4.83 2.41
CA ARG A 94 -11.40 -4.91 1.16
C ARG A 94 -12.89 -5.02 1.45
N LEU A 95 -13.66 -4.27 0.68
CA LEU A 95 -15.10 -4.41 0.58
C LEU A 95 -15.41 -5.02 -0.78
N THR A 96 -16.31 -6.00 -0.83
CA THR A 96 -16.71 -6.67 -2.08
C THR A 96 -18.20 -6.47 -2.30
N LEU A 97 -18.56 -5.89 -3.44
CA LEU A 97 -19.91 -5.82 -3.95
C LEU A 97 -20.10 -7.01 -4.90
N PRO A 98 -20.95 -7.98 -4.59
CA PRO A 98 -21.24 -9.11 -5.47
C PRO A 98 -22.11 -8.71 -6.67
N ASP A 99 -22.30 -9.63 -7.60
CA ASP A 99 -23.06 -9.41 -8.84
C ASP A 99 -24.49 -8.88 -8.61
N ASN A 100 -25.16 -9.31 -7.52
CA ASN A 100 -26.52 -8.87 -7.16
C ASN A 100 -26.60 -7.41 -6.69
N ALA A 101 -25.47 -6.74 -6.45
CA ALA A 101 -25.42 -5.29 -6.25
C ALA A 101 -25.71 -4.50 -7.53
N PHE A 102 -25.65 -5.15 -8.70
CA PHE A 102 -25.88 -4.56 -10.01
C PHE A 102 -27.08 -5.21 -10.70
N ALA A 103 -27.76 -4.44 -11.54
CA ALA A 103 -28.76 -4.99 -12.42
C ALA A 103 -28.10 -5.95 -13.45
N ARG A 104 -28.81 -7.01 -13.82
CA ARG A 104 -28.27 -8.07 -14.68
C ARG A 104 -27.74 -7.53 -16.01
N GLY A 105 -26.49 -7.86 -16.34
CA GLY A 105 -25.86 -7.41 -17.58
C GLY A 105 -25.66 -5.89 -17.67
N SER A 106 -25.64 -5.20 -16.54
CA SER A 106 -25.62 -3.75 -16.43
C SER A 106 -24.55 -3.26 -15.47
N ALA A 107 -24.21 -1.97 -15.58
CA ALA A 107 -23.45 -1.24 -14.57
C ALA A 107 -24.38 -0.47 -13.61
N CYS A 108 -25.68 -0.45 -13.83
CA CYS A 108 -26.63 0.18 -12.92
C CYS A 108 -26.63 -0.53 -11.57
N ILE A 109 -26.45 0.25 -10.51
CA ILE A 109 -26.51 -0.24 -9.13
C ILE A 109 -27.98 -0.41 -8.73
N THR A 110 -28.30 -1.49 -8.01
CA THR A 110 -29.66 -1.70 -7.49
C THR A 110 -29.97 -0.71 -6.36
N PRO A 111 -31.25 -0.30 -6.15
CA PRO A 111 -31.59 0.64 -5.09
C PRO A 111 -31.15 0.21 -3.68
N ALA A 112 -31.15 -1.11 -3.42
CA ALA A 112 -30.67 -1.65 -2.15
C ALA A 112 -29.16 -1.45 -1.99
N ALA A 113 -28.36 -1.72 -3.04
CA ALA A 113 -26.90 -1.52 -3.01
C ALA A 113 -26.54 -0.02 -3.02
N GLU A 114 -27.36 0.84 -3.63
CA GLU A 114 -27.20 2.29 -3.56
C GLU A 114 -27.29 2.78 -2.11
N GLY A 115 -28.26 2.31 -1.34
CA GLY A 115 -28.38 2.62 0.09
C GLY A 115 -27.15 2.18 0.89
N ALA A 116 -26.63 0.97 0.64
CA ALA A 116 -25.43 0.45 1.28
C ALA A 116 -24.19 1.30 0.98
N LEU A 117 -23.97 1.65 -0.29
CA LEU A 117 -22.82 2.46 -0.71
C LEU A 117 -22.91 3.90 -0.22
N THR A 118 -24.09 4.49 -0.19
CA THR A 118 -24.32 5.83 0.38
C THR A 118 -24.01 5.85 1.87
N LEU A 119 -24.40 4.81 2.62
CA LEU A 119 -24.04 4.66 4.03
C LEU A 119 -22.51 4.56 4.21
N LEU A 120 -21.82 3.85 3.33
CA LEU A 120 -20.37 3.68 3.39
C LEU A 120 -19.60 4.94 2.94
N SER A 121 -20.22 5.85 2.18
CA SER A 121 -19.56 7.07 1.69
C SER A 121 -18.99 7.93 2.83
N ALA A 122 -19.72 8.07 3.94
CA ALA A 122 -19.24 8.79 5.13
C ALA A 122 -18.01 8.14 5.76
N ARG A 123 -17.91 6.81 5.74
CA ARG A 123 -16.74 6.07 6.24
C ARG A 123 -15.54 6.18 5.31
N VAL A 124 -15.78 6.20 3.99
CA VAL A 124 -14.75 6.50 2.99
C VAL A 124 -14.22 7.93 3.18
N ALA A 125 -15.08 8.89 3.49
CA ALA A 125 -14.67 10.26 3.80
C ALA A 125 -13.79 10.30 5.04
N THR A 126 -14.15 9.60 6.12
CA THR A 126 -13.32 9.46 7.33
C THR A 126 -11.95 8.87 6.98
N PHE A 127 -11.91 7.78 6.20
CA PHE A 127 -10.64 7.21 5.74
C PHE A 127 -9.77 8.21 4.98
N ILE A 128 -10.34 8.92 4.03
CA ILE A 128 -9.62 9.91 3.22
C ILE A 128 -9.10 11.08 4.07
N GLN A 129 -9.84 11.50 5.11
CA GLN A 129 -9.43 12.56 6.03
C GLN A 129 -8.31 12.11 6.98
N ASP A 130 -8.47 10.94 7.60
CA ASP A 130 -7.54 10.43 8.61
C ASP A 130 -6.20 9.97 8.00
N TYR A 131 -6.23 9.49 6.76
CA TYR A 131 -5.05 8.98 6.04
C TYR A 131 -4.69 9.90 4.87
N GLY A 132 -3.98 10.99 5.15
CA GLY A 132 -3.65 12.06 4.19
C GLY A 132 -3.05 11.60 2.86
N GLN A 133 -2.33 10.47 2.83
CA GLN A 133 -1.77 9.85 1.62
C GLN A 133 -2.54 8.57 1.20
N GLY A 134 -3.62 8.21 1.90
CA GLY A 134 -4.40 7.01 1.57
C GLY A 134 -5.16 7.17 0.26
N GLN A 135 -5.39 6.06 -0.44
CA GLN A 135 -6.19 5.96 -1.65
C GLN A 135 -7.26 4.87 -1.51
N VAL A 136 -8.34 5.02 -2.25
CA VAL A 136 -9.37 4.00 -2.37
C VAL A 136 -9.36 3.50 -3.81
N LEU A 137 -9.08 2.21 -4.01
CA LEU A 137 -9.13 1.58 -5.33
C LEU A 137 -10.47 0.87 -5.48
N VAL A 138 -11.22 1.25 -6.52
CA VAL A 138 -12.49 0.64 -6.88
C VAL A 138 -12.26 -0.19 -8.13
N GLU A 139 -12.24 -1.52 -7.96
CA GLU A 139 -11.77 -2.47 -8.96
C GLU A 139 -12.93 -3.35 -9.45
N GLY A 140 -13.24 -3.28 -10.73
CA GLY A 140 -14.27 -4.08 -11.35
C GLY A 140 -13.72 -5.39 -11.95
N HIS A 141 -14.49 -6.47 -11.79
CA HIS A 141 -14.17 -7.80 -12.29
C HIS A 141 -15.39 -8.45 -12.93
N THR A 142 -15.16 -9.34 -13.90
CA THR A 142 -16.18 -10.18 -14.52
C THR A 142 -15.80 -11.66 -14.43
N ASP A 143 -16.71 -12.54 -14.81
CA ASP A 143 -16.36 -13.89 -15.25
C ASP A 143 -15.71 -13.86 -16.64
N ASN A 144 -15.23 -14.99 -17.14
CA ASN A 144 -14.60 -15.13 -18.45
C ASN A 144 -15.59 -15.42 -19.59
N LEU A 145 -16.90 -15.32 -19.34
CA LEU A 145 -17.88 -15.47 -20.40
C LEU A 145 -17.87 -14.22 -21.29
N PRO A 146 -17.70 -14.37 -22.61
CA PRO A 146 -17.64 -13.23 -23.51
C PRO A 146 -18.99 -12.51 -23.62
N VAL A 147 -18.97 -11.22 -23.83
CA VAL A 147 -20.15 -10.44 -24.15
C VAL A 147 -20.71 -10.93 -25.49
N SER A 148 -21.93 -11.48 -25.48
CA SER A 148 -22.52 -12.07 -26.68
C SER A 148 -22.99 -11.06 -27.71
N ARG A 149 -23.35 -9.84 -27.27
CA ARG A 149 -23.80 -8.72 -28.12
C ARG A 149 -23.40 -7.39 -27.45
N PRO A 150 -22.94 -6.39 -28.21
CA PRO A 150 -22.71 -5.06 -27.69
C PRO A 150 -23.98 -4.47 -27.06
N VAL A 151 -23.79 -3.81 -25.92
CA VAL A 151 -24.82 -3.05 -25.23
C VAL A 151 -24.64 -1.58 -25.55
N THR A 152 -25.65 -0.94 -26.15
CA THR A 152 -25.58 0.44 -26.65
C THR A 152 -26.57 1.39 -25.96
N ASP A 153 -27.51 0.87 -25.20
CA ASP A 153 -28.50 1.64 -24.46
C ASP A 153 -27.97 2.08 -23.09
N TYR A 154 -27.41 3.29 -23.06
CA TYR A 154 -26.82 3.85 -21.85
C TYR A 154 -27.84 4.05 -20.72
N GLU A 155 -29.06 4.51 -21.03
CA GLU A 155 -30.08 4.82 -20.01
C GLU A 155 -30.52 3.55 -19.27
N ARG A 156 -30.68 2.47 -20.01
CA ARG A 156 -31.10 1.17 -19.45
C ARG A 156 -29.98 0.46 -18.70
N PHE A 157 -28.72 0.59 -19.16
CA PHE A 157 -27.60 -0.22 -18.66
C PHE A 157 -26.53 0.59 -17.92
N CYS A 158 -26.70 1.90 -17.76
CA CYS A 158 -25.77 2.85 -17.13
C CYS A 158 -24.36 2.83 -17.77
N THR A 159 -24.25 2.23 -18.95
CA THR A 159 -23.02 2.15 -19.74
C THR A 159 -23.32 1.63 -21.15
N VAL A 160 -22.34 1.81 -22.06
CA VAL A 160 -22.23 1.09 -23.31
C VAL A 160 -21.00 0.19 -23.24
N TYR A 161 -21.08 -1.06 -23.72
CA TYR A 161 -19.95 -2.00 -23.67
C TYR A 161 -20.11 -3.13 -24.69
N ASP A 162 -18.98 -3.66 -25.14
CA ASP A 162 -18.88 -4.80 -26.04
C ASP A 162 -17.92 -5.87 -25.50
N ASP A 163 -17.23 -5.58 -24.38
CA ASP A 163 -16.31 -6.47 -23.71
C ASP A 163 -16.45 -6.43 -22.18
N ASN A 164 -15.78 -7.38 -21.53
CA ASN A 164 -15.74 -7.52 -20.09
C ASN A 164 -14.95 -6.41 -19.39
N TYR A 165 -13.92 -5.85 -20.03
CA TYR A 165 -13.12 -4.78 -19.45
C TYR A 165 -13.92 -3.50 -19.32
N THR A 166 -14.65 -3.13 -20.38
CA THR A 166 -15.52 -1.94 -20.37
C THR A 166 -16.64 -2.09 -19.35
N LEU A 167 -17.30 -3.26 -19.28
CA LEU A 167 -18.38 -3.50 -18.28
C LEU A 167 -17.82 -3.43 -16.86
N SER A 168 -16.68 -4.04 -16.57
CA SER A 168 -16.08 -4.03 -15.23
C SER A 168 -15.67 -2.62 -14.80
N ALA A 169 -15.06 -1.85 -15.69
CA ALA A 169 -14.72 -0.44 -15.42
C ALA A 169 -15.95 0.42 -15.17
N ALA A 170 -17.04 0.20 -15.93
CA ALA A 170 -18.29 0.91 -15.75
C ALA A 170 -18.93 0.60 -14.40
N ARG A 171 -18.97 -0.65 -13.95
CA ARG A 171 -19.46 -1.04 -12.63
C ARG A 171 -18.67 -0.39 -11.51
N ALA A 172 -17.35 -0.39 -11.60
CA ALA A 172 -16.49 0.28 -10.65
C ALA A 172 -16.73 1.81 -10.64
N ARG A 173 -16.94 2.43 -11.80
CA ARG A 173 -17.28 3.85 -11.93
C ARG A 173 -18.61 4.18 -11.24
N GLU A 174 -19.65 3.38 -11.43
CA GLU A 174 -20.95 3.63 -10.81
C GLU A 174 -20.86 3.48 -9.27
N ALA A 175 -20.15 2.46 -8.77
CA ALA A 175 -19.87 2.33 -7.34
C ALA A 175 -19.10 3.55 -6.79
N ARG A 176 -18.06 4.01 -7.51
CA ARG A 176 -17.30 5.20 -7.13
C ARG A 176 -18.19 6.44 -6.98
N LYS A 177 -19.13 6.67 -7.87
CA LYS A 177 -20.02 7.84 -7.81
C LYS A 177 -20.75 7.95 -6.46
N LEU A 178 -21.17 6.82 -5.91
CA LEU A 178 -21.84 6.78 -4.61
C LEU A 178 -20.85 6.93 -3.46
N LEU A 179 -19.70 6.27 -3.53
CA LEU A 179 -18.68 6.32 -2.48
C LEU A 179 -18.07 7.71 -2.27
N ILE A 180 -18.08 8.56 -3.30
CA ILE A 180 -17.49 9.91 -3.22
C ILE A 180 -18.49 11.00 -2.82
N GLN A 181 -19.76 10.69 -2.58
CA GLN A 181 -20.79 11.69 -2.30
C GLN A 181 -20.52 12.56 -1.06
N ALA A 182 -19.80 11.98 -0.08
CA ALA A 182 -19.42 12.69 1.14
C ALA A 182 -18.02 13.33 1.08
N LEU A 183 -17.39 13.37 -0.11
CA LEU A 183 -16.03 13.87 -0.32
C LEU A 183 -16.04 15.22 -1.05
N GLU A 184 -15.12 16.08 -0.65
CA GLU A 184 -14.79 17.27 -1.43
C GLU A 184 -14.11 16.89 -2.76
N PRO A 185 -14.22 17.72 -3.83
CA PRO A 185 -13.70 17.39 -5.15
C PRO A 185 -12.24 16.97 -5.17
N GLN A 186 -11.37 17.62 -4.39
CA GLN A 186 -9.94 17.27 -4.29
C GLN A 186 -9.70 15.92 -3.59
N GLN A 187 -10.52 15.61 -2.59
CA GLN A 187 -10.47 14.33 -1.88
C GLN A 187 -10.96 13.17 -2.78
N ALA A 188 -11.99 13.42 -3.60
CA ALA A 188 -12.54 12.45 -4.52
C ALA A 188 -11.53 11.98 -5.60
N LEU A 189 -10.48 12.76 -5.89
CA LEU A 189 -9.38 12.35 -6.77
C LEU A 189 -8.58 11.15 -6.24
N ARG A 190 -8.64 10.91 -4.93
CA ARG A 190 -7.97 9.78 -4.27
C ARG A 190 -8.78 8.48 -4.33
N VAL A 191 -9.98 8.52 -4.90
CA VAL A 191 -10.80 7.33 -5.18
C VAL A 191 -10.65 6.99 -6.66
N VAL A 192 -9.88 5.94 -6.96
CA VAL A 192 -9.43 5.56 -8.30
C VAL A 192 -10.25 4.38 -8.80
N VAL A 193 -10.55 4.33 -10.10
CA VAL A 193 -11.29 3.25 -10.75
C VAL A 193 -10.36 2.43 -11.63
N ALA A 194 -10.49 1.10 -11.57
CA ALA A 194 -9.87 0.16 -12.49
C ALA A 194 -10.87 -0.90 -12.96
N GLY A 195 -10.83 -1.26 -14.24
CA GLY A 195 -11.57 -2.38 -14.80
C GLY A 195 -10.60 -3.49 -15.22
N TYR A 196 -10.72 -4.66 -14.60
CA TYR A 196 -9.85 -5.81 -14.87
C TYR A 196 -10.51 -6.86 -15.76
N GLY A 197 -11.79 -6.68 -16.11
CA GLY A 197 -12.51 -7.71 -16.85
C GLY A 197 -12.40 -9.05 -16.15
N ASP A 198 -12.06 -10.08 -16.90
CA ASP A 198 -11.86 -11.47 -16.47
C ASP A 198 -10.40 -11.83 -16.15
N SER A 199 -9.48 -10.86 -16.21
CA SER A 199 -8.03 -11.11 -16.03
C SER A 199 -7.61 -11.48 -14.60
N ARG A 200 -8.49 -11.24 -13.60
CA ARG A 200 -8.22 -11.51 -12.18
C ARG A 200 -9.35 -12.31 -11.52
N PRO A 201 -9.51 -13.61 -11.86
CA PRO A 201 -10.48 -14.46 -11.19
C PRO A 201 -10.13 -14.64 -9.70
N LYS A 202 -11.13 -14.90 -8.87
CA LYS A 202 -10.90 -15.25 -7.47
C LYS A 202 -10.09 -16.56 -7.37
N PRO A 203 -9.06 -16.62 -6.50
CA PRO A 203 -8.28 -17.85 -6.31
C PRO A 203 -9.16 -19.04 -5.93
N GLY A 204 -8.99 -20.16 -6.63
CA GLY A 204 -9.74 -21.41 -6.37
C GLY A 204 -11.20 -21.39 -6.84
N VAL A 205 -11.64 -20.37 -7.57
CA VAL A 205 -12.99 -20.25 -8.14
C VAL A 205 -12.90 -20.47 -9.66
N ASP A 206 -13.86 -21.24 -10.21
CA ASP A 206 -13.99 -21.40 -11.66
C ASP A 206 -14.08 -20.03 -12.33
N PRO A 207 -13.25 -19.72 -13.33
CA PRO A 207 -13.30 -18.44 -14.06
C PRO A 207 -14.67 -18.07 -14.64
N ALA A 208 -15.50 -19.06 -14.98
CA ALA A 208 -16.87 -18.84 -15.47
C ALA A 208 -17.90 -18.59 -14.36
N SER A 209 -17.51 -18.73 -13.10
CA SER A 209 -18.42 -18.55 -11.97
C SER A 209 -18.88 -17.11 -11.79
N ALA A 210 -20.16 -16.95 -11.44
CA ALA A 210 -20.75 -15.67 -11.03
C ALA A 210 -20.02 -14.98 -9.88
N LEU A 211 -19.28 -15.71 -9.04
CA LEU A 211 -18.48 -15.18 -7.95
C LEU A 211 -17.34 -14.28 -8.42
N ASN A 212 -16.96 -14.37 -9.70
CA ASN A 212 -15.97 -13.48 -10.30
C ASN A 212 -16.57 -12.11 -10.70
N ARG A 213 -17.89 -12.02 -10.94
CA ARG A 213 -18.58 -10.77 -11.23
C ARG A 213 -18.75 -9.96 -9.94
N ARG A 214 -17.87 -9.03 -9.72
CA ARG A 214 -17.82 -8.25 -8.48
C ARG A 214 -17.17 -6.89 -8.69
N VAL A 215 -17.37 -5.99 -7.75
CA VAL A 215 -16.55 -4.80 -7.57
C VAL A 215 -15.87 -4.88 -6.21
N GLU A 216 -14.56 -4.72 -6.19
CA GLU A 216 -13.76 -4.66 -4.96
C GLU A 216 -13.39 -3.20 -4.66
N VAL A 217 -13.55 -2.79 -3.40
CA VAL A 217 -13.12 -1.48 -2.91
C VAL A 217 -12.02 -1.70 -1.88
N GLN A 218 -10.81 -1.31 -2.22
CA GLN A 218 -9.63 -1.51 -1.36
C GLN A 218 -9.18 -0.19 -0.75
N LEU A 219 -9.00 -0.17 0.57
CA LEU A 219 -8.44 0.95 1.31
C LEU A 219 -6.92 0.79 1.39
N VAL A 220 -6.20 1.63 0.65
CA VAL A 220 -4.74 1.59 0.53
C VAL A 220 -4.12 2.76 1.29
N VAL A 221 -3.20 2.50 2.21
CA VAL A 221 -2.41 3.51 2.92
C VAL A 221 -1.04 3.69 2.29
N ALA A 222 -0.44 4.87 2.40
CA ALA A 222 0.76 5.27 1.65
C ALA A 222 1.98 4.34 1.81
N THR A 223 2.12 3.67 2.95
CA THR A 223 3.20 2.69 3.20
C THR A 223 3.14 1.46 2.28
N GLN A 224 2.08 1.32 1.48
CA GLN A 224 1.81 0.17 0.61
C GLN A 224 1.71 0.54 -0.87
N LEU A 225 1.82 1.83 -1.18
CA LEU A 225 1.89 2.25 -2.58
C LEU A 225 3.28 1.89 -3.11
N PRO A 226 3.39 1.19 -4.26
CA PRO A 226 4.67 1.03 -4.92
C PRO A 226 5.23 2.42 -5.21
N THR A 227 6.47 2.67 -4.77
CA THR A 227 7.18 3.89 -5.15
C THR A 227 7.30 3.88 -6.67
N ALA A 228 6.69 4.84 -7.33
CA ALA A 228 6.91 5.07 -8.75
C ALA A 228 8.41 5.40 -8.93
N ASN A 229 9.14 4.51 -9.59
CA ASN A 229 10.48 4.77 -10.11
C ASN A 229 10.37 5.62 -11.37
#